data_cd4bde11543cc67d961a695fb0fbee36
#
_entry.id   cd4bde11543cc67d961a695fb0fbee36
#
_cell.length_a   1.000
_cell.length_b   1.000
_cell.length_c   1.000
_cell.angle_alpha   90.00
_cell.angle_beta   90.00
_cell.angle_gamma   90.00
#
_symmetry.space_group_name_H-M   'P 1'
#
loop_
_entity.id
_entity.type
_entity.pdbx_description
1 polymer ?
#
loop_
_entity_poly.entity_id
_entity_poly.type
_entity_poly.pdbx_seq_one_letter_code
_entity_poly.pdbx_strand_id
1 'polypeptide(L)'
;MNRREFIKLSSASAAAGLAGCATRRKIPQWTGTDKIKAVLLHLGHNYFCDWLPDELMHTIPDRMKPDLKLRNNDEQWNRVTNRMSERRLNMAVIDICESLVYPSHPELAVEGSWSPDRMRDEVLRLRGLGIEAIPKLNFSATHDGWLKHYHRMLTTPKYYEVVRDVIGDVAEIFDSPRFFHLGFDEERANESYTRDRGYFVARFGEMWWHDFLYTIKCVEDRGVRPWVWSDNGWDNPEYFKRCPKSVVQSNWYYDEAFGGFDLATNKTIDRKRLEEFWKLEEAGFDQIPCGTNSPGWNRRNKKVCADDVMGKLVKLGREVISDRHLLGFMIASWRPCDDARHTRWVMRGVDILADACEGKIAPLGDLDPEGAW
;
A
#
# COMPACT_ATOMS: atom_id res chain seq x y z
N MET A 1 -22.23 49.89 -3.94
CA MET A 1 -22.67 48.70 -3.22
C MET A 1 -22.20 48.82 -1.78
N ASN A 2 -23.07 48.95 -0.80
CA ASN A 2 -22.64 49.22 0.56
C ASN A 2 -22.55 47.89 1.38
N ARG A 3 -21.88 47.93 2.52
CA ARG A 3 -21.59 46.78 3.39
C ARG A 3 -22.81 45.96 3.84
N ARG A 4 -24.02 46.53 3.77
CA ARG A 4 -25.29 45.88 4.14
C ARG A 4 -25.88 45.02 3.01
N GLU A 5 -25.55 45.34 1.76
CA GLU A 5 -26.02 44.55 0.60
C GLU A 5 -25.12 43.31 0.40
N PHE A 6 -23.82 43.42 0.75
CA PHE A 6 -22.90 42.27 0.71
C PHE A 6 -23.26 41.19 1.73
N ILE A 7 -23.76 41.58 2.90
CA ILE A 7 -24.20 40.65 3.95
C ILE A 7 -25.53 39.95 3.61
N LYS A 8 -26.38 40.56 2.79
CA LYS A 8 -27.64 39.93 2.34
C LYS A 8 -27.44 38.93 1.20
N LEU A 9 -26.39 39.06 0.41
CA LEU A 9 -26.04 38.09 -0.64
C LEU A 9 -25.30 36.84 -0.11
N SER A 10 -24.59 36.98 1.02
CA SER A 10 -23.90 35.82 1.66
C SER A 10 -24.85 34.95 2.52
N SER A 11 -26.04 35.44 2.89
CA SER A 11 -27.02 34.66 3.67
C SER A 11 -28.00 33.85 2.81
N ALA A 12 -28.09 34.12 1.50
CA ALA A 12 -28.99 33.39 0.59
C ALA A 12 -28.35 32.12 -0.02
N SER A 13 -27.00 32.01 0.03
CA SER A 13 -26.28 30.81 -0.49
C SER A 13 -26.09 29.69 0.53
N ALA A 14 -26.44 29.92 1.80
CA ALA A 14 -26.26 28.92 2.86
C ALA A 14 -27.51 28.04 3.08
N ALA A 15 -28.61 28.27 2.37
CA ALA A 15 -29.89 27.56 2.59
C ALA A 15 -30.22 26.50 1.53
N ALA A 16 -29.35 26.30 0.50
CA ALA A 16 -29.59 25.32 -0.57
C ALA A 16 -28.81 23.99 -0.37
N GLY A 17 -28.10 23.81 0.74
CA GLY A 17 -27.25 22.65 1.02
C GLY A 17 -27.86 21.57 1.94
N LEU A 18 -29.15 21.64 2.31
CA LEU A 18 -29.76 20.71 3.27
C LEU A 18 -30.93 19.89 2.68
N ALA A 19 -30.85 19.50 1.42
CA ALA A 19 -31.80 18.55 0.86
C ALA A 19 -31.05 17.36 0.26
N GLY A 20 -30.84 16.33 1.07
CA GLY A 20 -30.25 15.07 0.61
C GLY A 20 -29.34 14.39 1.63
N CYS A 21 -29.70 14.40 2.92
CA CYS A 21 -29.10 13.46 3.85
C CYS A 21 -29.76 12.09 3.59
N ALA A 22 -29.44 11.48 2.45
CA ALA A 22 -29.56 10.04 2.30
C ALA A 22 -28.68 9.47 3.41
N THR A 23 -29.29 8.77 4.37
CA THR A 23 -28.56 8.08 5.45
C THR A 23 -27.49 7.22 4.81
N ARG A 24 -26.21 7.66 4.88
CA ARG A 24 -25.08 6.91 4.35
C ARG A 24 -25.16 5.49 4.90
N ARG A 25 -25.17 4.51 4.03
CA ARG A 25 -25.21 3.11 4.42
C ARG A 25 -23.93 2.81 5.23
N LYS A 26 -24.12 2.46 6.51
CA LYS A 26 -23.00 2.18 7.40
C LYS A 26 -22.30 0.89 7.00
N ILE A 27 -20.97 0.91 6.95
CA ILE A 27 -20.16 -0.28 6.70
C ILE A 27 -20.08 -1.09 8.01
N PRO A 28 -20.51 -2.36 8.03
CA PRO A 28 -20.37 -3.17 9.24
C PRO A 28 -18.93 -3.31 9.67
N GLN A 29 -18.65 -3.22 10.97
CA GLN A 29 -17.32 -3.44 11.51
C GLN A 29 -16.85 -4.88 11.25
N TRP A 30 -15.54 -5.05 11.01
CA TRP A 30 -14.95 -6.38 10.87
C TRP A 30 -14.89 -7.08 12.23
N THR A 31 -15.43 -8.28 12.31
CA THR A 31 -15.47 -9.09 13.55
C THR A 31 -14.64 -10.37 13.46
N GLY A 32 -13.95 -10.60 12.34
CA GLY A 32 -13.12 -11.79 12.14
C GLY A 32 -11.89 -11.79 13.07
N THR A 33 -11.64 -12.92 13.70
CA THR A 33 -10.47 -13.16 14.59
C THR A 33 -9.36 -13.96 13.92
N ASP A 34 -9.58 -14.44 12.70
CA ASP A 34 -8.62 -15.22 11.94
C ASP A 34 -7.37 -14.41 11.60
N LYS A 35 -6.23 -15.10 11.50
CA LYS A 35 -5.00 -14.51 10.99
C LYS A 35 -5.23 -13.90 9.60
N ILE A 36 -4.65 -12.74 9.39
CA ILE A 36 -4.78 -11.97 8.14
C ILE A 36 -4.11 -12.73 6.99
N LYS A 37 -4.82 -12.84 5.88
CA LYS A 37 -4.31 -13.27 4.58
C LYS A 37 -4.63 -12.16 3.59
N ALA A 38 -3.69 -11.20 3.45
CA ALA A 38 -3.90 -9.96 2.72
C ALA A 38 -3.32 -10.02 1.31
N VAL A 39 -4.03 -9.43 0.36
CA VAL A 39 -3.50 -9.13 -0.98
C VAL A 39 -3.44 -7.62 -1.16
N LEU A 40 -2.28 -7.11 -1.56
CA LEU A 40 -2.16 -5.73 -2.02
C LEU A 40 -2.68 -5.63 -3.44
N LEU A 41 -3.73 -4.84 -3.64
CA LEU A 41 -4.38 -4.57 -4.91
C LEU A 41 -4.14 -3.13 -5.33
N HIS A 42 -3.55 -2.93 -6.51
CA HIS A 42 -3.39 -1.60 -7.08
C HIS A 42 -4.65 -1.19 -7.83
N LEU A 43 -5.43 -0.28 -7.25
CA LEU A 43 -6.45 0.49 -7.97
C LEU A 43 -5.77 1.68 -8.65
N GLY A 44 -4.94 2.45 -7.91
CA GLY A 44 -4.01 3.44 -8.43
C GLY A 44 -2.69 2.80 -8.85
N HIS A 45 -2.28 3.02 -10.11
CA HIS A 45 -1.00 2.55 -10.65
C HIS A 45 -0.47 3.52 -11.72
N ASN A 46 -1.04 4.70 -11.77
CA ASN A 46 -0.79 5.66 -12.84
C ASN A 46 0.53 6.41 -12.68
N TYR A 47 1.05 6.49 -11.45
CA TYR A 47 2.28 7.20 -11.11
C TYR A 47 3.36 6.28 -10.53
N PHE A 48 3.37 5.01 -10.89
CA PHE A 48 4.29 4.02 -10.34
C PHE A 48 5.78 4.35 -10.60
N CYS A 49 6.09 5.02 -11.71
CA CYS A 49 7.44 5.48 -12.07
C CYS A 49 7.46 6.96 -12.48
N ASP A 50 6.85 7.83 -11.71
CA ASP A 50 6.79 9.28 -11.89
C ASP A 50 8.14 10.01 -11.71
N TRP A 51 9.11 9.31 -11.16
CA TRP A 51 10.44 9.79 -10.81
C TRP A 51 11.46 9.75 -11.96
N LEU A 52 11.16 9.09 -13.07
CA LEU A 52 12.05 9.02 -14.21
C LEU A 52 11.98 10.32 -15.03
N PRO A 53 13.12 10.88 -15.46
CA PRO A 53 13.15 11.95 -16.45
C PRO A 53 12.50 11.50 -17.77
N ASP A 54 11.88 12.43 -18.50
CA ASP A 54 11.20 12.16 -19.77
C ASP A 54 12.09 11.43 -20.78
N GLU A 55 13.38 11.76 -20.80
CA GLU A 55 14.38 11.12 -21.69
C GLU A 55 14.56 9.62 -21.41
N LEU A 56 14.27 9.17 -20.19
CA LEU A 56 14.40 7.78 -19.79
C LEU A 56 13.07 7.04 -19.81
N MET A 57 11.93 7.70 -20.06
CA MET A 57 10.62 7.06 -20.09
C MET A 57 10.49 5.93 -21.13
N HIS A 58 11.34 5.97 -22.19
CA HIS A 58 11.38 4.90 -23.18
C HIS A 58 12.00 3.58 -22.64
N THR A 59 12.70 3.63 -21.50
CA THR A 59 13.40 2.47 -20.92
C THR A 59 12.52 1.62 -20.00
N ILE A 60 11.32 2.10 -19.67
CA ILE A 60 10.37 1.38 -18.82
C ILE A 60 9.14 0.93 -19.60
N PRO A 61 8.50 -0.18 -19.16
CA PRO A 61 7.25 -0.66 -19.76
C PRO A 61 6.13 0.39 -19.67
N ASP A 62 5.26 0.42 -20.69
CA ASP A 62 4.17 1.41 -20.77
C ASP A 62 3.27 1.42 -19.53
N ARG A 63 3.02 0.25 -18.93
CA ARG A 63 2.24 0.11 -17.70
C ARG A 63 2.84 0.84 -16.49
N MET A 64 4.13 1.16 -16.52
CA MET A 64 4.84 1.87 -15.43
C MET A 64 4.97 3.37 -15.69
N LYS A 65 4.64 3.81 -16.92
CA LYS A 65 4.68 5.23 -17.26
C LYS A 65 3.52 5.98 -16.63
N PRO A 66 3.68 7.25 -16.27
CA PRO A 66 2.56 8.10 -15.85
C PRO A 66 1.43 8.10 -16.88
N ASP A 67 0.18 8.07 -16.42
CA ASP A 67 -1.01 8.11 -17.25
C ASP A 67 -2.10 8.95 -16.58
N LEU A 68 -2.82 9.75 -17.34
CA LEU A 68 -3.91 10.57 -16.84
C LEU A 68 -5.28 9.86 -16.81
N LYS A 69 -5.32 8.60 -17.28
CA LYS A 69 -6.51 7.78 -17.26
C LYS A 69 -6.31 6.56 -16.36
N LEU A 70 -7.30 6.29 -15.50
CA LEU A 70 -7.23 5.19 -14.54
C LEU A 70 -6.97 3.86 -15.23
N ARG A 71 -5.94 3.15 -14.78
CA ARG A 71 -5.55 1.82 -15.24
C ARG A 71 -6.24 0.73 -14.41
N ASN A 72 -7.54 0.66 -14.52
CA ASN A 72 -8.32 -0.40 -13.88
C ASN A 72 -9.41 -0.90 -14.82
N ASN A 73 -9.69 -2.18 -14.77
CA ASN A 73 -10.79 -2.83 -15.46
C ASN A 73 -11.68 -3.56 -14.46
N ASP A 74 -12.96 -3.20 -14.39
CA ASP A 74 -13.88 -3.72 -13.38
C ASP A 74 -14.11 -5.22 -13.48
N GLU A 75 -14.11 -5.79 -14.69
CA GLU A 75 -14.21 -7.25 -14.87
C GLU A 75 -12.98 -7.93 -14.26
N GLN A 76 -11.78 -7.42 -14.56
CA GLN A 76 -10.54 -7.98 -14.06
C GLN A 76 -10.42 -7.83 -12.54
N TRP A 77 -10.80 -6.68 -12.01
CA TRP A 77 -10.89 -6.44 -10.57
C TRP A 77 -11.82 -7.44 -9.86
N ASN A 78 -13.02 -7.64 -10.43
CA ASN A 78 -13.98 -8.59 -9.90
C ASN A 78 -13.47 -10.04 -9.95
N ARG A 79 -12.75 -10.42 -11.00
CA ARG A 79 -12.13 -11.76 -11.10
C ARG A 79 -11.15 -12.00 -9.96
N VAL A 80 -10.28 -11.02 -9.64
CA VAL A 80 -9.31 -11.13 -8.55
C VAL A 80 -10.01 -11.23 -7.20
N THR A 81 -10.96 -10.35 -6.91
CA THR A 81 -11.65 -10.31 -5.62
C THR A 81 -12.53 -11.54 -5.39
N ASN A 82 -13.16 -12.08 -6.44
CA ASN A 82 -13.87 -13.35 -6.37
C ASN A 82 -12.89 -14.51 -6.10
N ARG A 83 -11.71 -14.53 -6.75
CA ARG A 83 -10.67 -15.52 -6.48
C ARG A 83 -10.17 -15.46 -5.05
N MET A 84 -9.99 -14.26 -4.48
CA MET A 84 -9.66 -14.10 -3.07
C MET A 84 -10.70 -14.75 -2.16
N SER A 85 -11.99 -14.52 -2.42
CA SER A 85 -13.08 -15.14 -1.66
C SER A 85 -13.08 -16.67 -1.79
N GLU A 86 -12.94 -17.21 -3.01
CA GLU A 86 -12.83 -18.66 -3.27
C GLU A 86 -11.68 -19.30 -2.50
N ARG A 87 -10.54 -18.62 -2.42
CA ARG A 87 -9.35 -19.08 -1.72
C ARG A 87 -9.34 -18.73 -0.22
N ARG A 88 -10.42 -18.14 0.29
CA ARG A 88 -10.59 -17.73 1.70
C ARG A 88 -9.50 -16.77 2.19
N LEU A 89 -9.06 -15.85 1.32
CA LEU A 89 -8.28 -14.71 1.73
C LEU A 89 -9.24 -13.66 2.28
N ASN A 90 -8.85 -13.02 3.38
CA ASN A 90 -9.79 -12.24 4.19
C ASN A 90 -9.49 -10.73 4.24
N MET A 91 -8.47 -10.25 3.49
CA MET A 91 -8.15 -8.82 3.45
C MET A 91 -7.64 -8.38 2.08
N ALA A 92 -8.16 -7.26 1.60
CA ALA A 92 -7.68 -6.52 0.44
C ALA A 92 -7.09 -5.18 0.92
N VAL A 93 -5.78 -5.00 0.76
CA VAL A 93 -5.13 -3.69 0.95
C VAL A 93 -5.19 -2.97 -0.39
N ILE A 94 -6.04 -1.96 -0.48
CA ILE A 94 -6.31 -1.25 -1.73
C ILE A 94 -5.40 -0.04 -1.83
N ASP A 95 -4.44 -0.09 -2.75
CA ASP A 95 -3.59 1.06 -3.10
C ASP A 95 -4.41 2.04 -3.94
N ILE A 96 -4.86 3.13 -3.31
CA ILE A 96 -5.84 4.06 -3.86
C ILE A 96 -5.14 5.16 -4.66
N CYS A 97 -4.23 5.90 -4.00
CA CYS A 97 -3.48 7.00 -4.61
C CYS A 97 -4.36 7.92 -5.50
N GLU A 98 -4.06 8.08 -6.78
CA GLU A 98 -4.79 8.92 -7.73
C GLU A 98 -6.13 8.36 -8.20
N SER A 99 -6.49 7.16 -7.80
CA SER A 99 -7.68 6.45 -8.31
C SER A 99 -9.01 6.83 -7.65
N LEU A 100 -8.99 7.77 -6.73
CA LEU A 100 -10.16 8.25 -5.99
C LEU A 100 -10.36 9.77 -6.21
N VAL A 101 -11.61 10.18 -6.37
CA VAL A 101 -11.98 11.59 -6.33
C VAL A 101 -12.11 11.99 -4.86
N TYR A 102 -11.06 12.58 -4.29
CA TYR A 102 -11.07 13.05 -2.91
C TYR A 102 -12.00 14.27 -2.77
N PRO A 103 -12.95 14.27 -1.83
CA PRO A 103 -13.83 15.43 -1.61
C PRO A 103 -13.06 16.73 -1.32
N SER A 104 -11.96 16.64 -0.55
CA SER A 104 -11.14 17.80 -0.20
C SER A 104 -10.15 18.21 -1.29
N HIS A 105 -9.68 17.27 -2.12
CA HIS A 105 -8.64 17.45 -3.13
C HIS A 105 -8.98 16.73 -4.45
N PRO A 106 -10.06 17.11 -5.14
CA PRO A 106 -10.50 16.43 -6.38
C PRO A 106 -9.46 16.52 -7.51
N GLU A 107 -8.54 17.51 -7.47
CA GLU A 107 -7.46 17.67 -8.43
C GLU A 107 -6.42 16.53 -8.42
N LEU A 108 -6.39 15.70 -7.37
CA LEU A 108 -5.50 14.55 -7.32
C LEU A 108 -5.97 13.39 -8.19
N ALA A 109 -7.27 13.35 -8.49
CA ALA A 109 -7.85 12.30 -9.31
C ALA A 109 -7.37 12.35 -10.77
N VAL A 110 -7.34 11.17 -11.42
CA VAL A 110 -7.17 11.03 -12.87
C VAL A 110 -8.52 10.76 -13.53
N GLU A 111 -8.58 10.81 -14.87
CA GLU A 111 -9.81 10.49 -15.61
C GLU A 111 -10.25 9.05 -15.29
N GLY A 112 -11.51 8.88 -14.94
CA GLY A 112 -12.08 7.57 -14.59
C GLY A 112 -11.85 7.12 -13.14
N SER A 113 -11.24 7.95 -12.29
CA SER A 113 -11.11 7.69 -10.86
C SER A 113 -12.47 7.44 -10.20
N TRP A 114 -12.50 6.59 -9.21
CA TRP A 114 -13.74 6.23 -8.53
C TRP A 114 -14.26 7.37 -7.67
N SER A 115 -15.58 7.54 -7.68
CA SER A 115 -16.23 8.46 -6.75
C SER A 115 -16.22 7.89 -5.32
N PRO A 116 -16.38 8.72 -4.28
CA PRO A 116 -16.54 8.26 -2.90
C PRO A 116 -17.63 7.21 -2.73
N ASP A 117 -18.78 7.37 -3.38
CA ASP A 117 -19.90 6.43 -3.29
C ASP A 117 -19.55 5.09 -3.94
N ARG A 118 -18.92 5.10 -5.10
CA ARG A 118 -18.43 3.88 -5.76
C ARG A 118 -17.43 3.13 -4.89
N MET A 119 -16.49 3.83 -4.24
CA MET A 119 -15.55 3.21 -3.33
C MET A 119 -16.25 2.58 -2.13
N ARG A 120 -17.24 3.27 -1.55
CA ARG A 120 -18.04 2.71 -0.45
C ARG A 120 -18.81 1.46 -0.86
N ASP A 121 -19.43 1.47 -2.04
CA ASP A 121 -20.16 0.32 -2.57
C ASP A 121 -19.20 -0.88 -2.77
N GLU A 122 -17.97 -0.62 -3.21
CA GLU A 122 -16.96 -1.66 -3.36
C GLU A 122 -16.51 -2.20 -2.00
N VAL A 123 -16.28 -1.37 -1.00
CA VAL A 123 -15.97 -1.81 0.37
C VAL A 123 -17.07 -2.70 0.92
N LEU A 124 -18.34 -2.34 0.68
CA LEU A 124 -19.50 -3.15 1.08
C LEU A 124 -19.55 -4.48 0.32
N ARG A 125 -19.28 -4.46 -0.99
CA ARG A 125 -19.22 -5.67 -1.82
C ARG A 125 -18.16 -6.64 -1.33
N LEU A 126 -16.94 -6.16 -1.07
CA LEU A 126 -15.84 -6.95 -0.53
C LEU A 126 -16.19 -7.55 0.82
N ARG A 127 -16.83 -6.77 1.69
CA ARG A 127 -17.34 -7.25 2.97
C ARG A 127 -18.33 -8.41 2.80
N GLY A 128 -19.20 -8.31 1.80
CA GLY A 128 -20.14 -9.39 1.42
C GLY A 128 -19.44 -10.66 0.93
N LEU A 129 -18.24 -10.54 0.39
CA LEU A 129 -17.38 -11.65 -0.02
C LEU A 129 -16.53 -12.23 1.14
N GLY A 130 -16.64 -11.70 2.36
CA GLY A 130 -15.80 -12.09 3.50
C GLY A 130 -14.39 -11.47 3.46
N ILE A 131 -14.22 -10.37 2.73
CA ILE A 131 -12.95 -9.68 2.57
C ILE A 131 -13.02 -8.32 3.25
N GLU A 132 -12.13 -8.04 4.18
CA GLU A 132 -11.95 -6.72 4.79
C GLU A 132 -11.16 -5.83 3.84
N ALA A 133 -11.73 -4.68 3.46
CA ALA A 133 -11.05 -3.68 2.65
C ALA A 133 -10.28 -2.71 3.54
N ILE A 134 -8.98 -2.55 3.29
CA ILE A 134 -8.07 -1.64 3.99
C ILE A 134 -7.51 -0.65 2.97
N PRO A 135 -7.62 0.66 3.22
CA PRO A 135 -7.04 1.67 2.34
C PRO A 135 -5.53 1.73 2.46
N LYS A 136 -4.86 2.01 1.33
CA LYS A 136 -3.45 2.38 1.29
C LYS A 136 -3.28 3.68 0.51
N LEU A 137 -2.55 4.61 1.09
CA LEU A 137 -1.96 5.77 0.43
C LEU A 137 -0.45 5.73 0.65
N ASN A 138 0.36 5.90 -0.38
CA ASN A 138 1.80 5.91 -0.19
C ASN A 138 2.32 7.34 0.00
N PHE A 139 2.83 7.65 1.20
CA PHE A 139 3.42 8.93 1.57
C PHE A 139 4.96 8.91 1.59
N SER A 140 5.58 7.84 1.07
CA SER A 140 7.01 7.87 0.82
C SER A 140 7.33 8.90 -0.26
N ALA A 141 8.35 9.72 -0.04
CA ALA A 141 8.79 10.70 -1.04
C ALA A 141 9.35 10.08 -2.34
N THR A 142 9.52 8.75 -2.36
CA THR A 142 9.89 7.98 -3.54
C THR A 142 8.69 7.44 -4.32
N HIS A 143 7.48 7.54 -3.75
CA HIS A 143 6.24 6.98 -4.30
C HIS A 143 5.03 7.91 -4.15
N ASP A 144 5.26 9.21 -3.97
CA ASP A 144 4.21 10.19 -3.68
C ASP A 144 3.79 11.04 -4.90
N GLY A 145 4.21 10.66 -6.09
CA GLY A 145 3.86 11.38 -7.34
C GLY A 145 2.37 11.50 -7.59
N TRP A 146 1.54 10.62 -7.01
CA TRP A 146 0.08 10.72 -7.02
C TRP A 146 -0.45 12.00 -6.36
N LEU A 147 0.36 12.61 -5.46
CA LEU A 147 0.07 13.92 -4.87
C LEU A 147 0.28 15.08 -5.87
N LYS A 148 0.71 14.79 -7.10
CA LYS A 148 0.90 15.76 -8.18
C LYS A 148 1.77 16.94 -7.71
N HIS A 149 1.32 18.18 -7.85
CA HIS A 149 2.10 19.34 -7.44
C HIS A 149 2.39 19.45 -5.94
N TYR A 150 1.72 18.65 -5.10
CA TYR A 150 2.01 18.62 -3.65
C TYR A 150 3.17 17.69 -3.29
N HIS A 151 3.56 16.75 -4.15
CA HIS A 151 4.56 15.73 -3.83
C HIS A 151 5.94 16.31 -3.48
N ARG A 152 6.28 17.50 -3.96
CA ARG A 152 7.55 18.17 -3.64
C ARG A 152 7.42 19.23 -2.55
N MET A 153 6.28 19.31 -1.88
CA MET A 153 6.03 20.25 -0.79
C MET A 153 6.26 19.63 0.59
N LEU A 154 7.04 18.57 0.67
CA LEU A 154 7.35 17.85 1.91
C LEU A 154 7.71 18.83 3.04
N THR A 155 7.25 18.51 4.26
CA THR A 155 7.56 19.28 5.47
C THR A 155 7.04 20.74 5.44
N THR A 156 6.10 21.07 4.55
CA THR A 156 5.47 22.41 4.51
C THR A 156 4.05 22.39 5.11
N PRO A 157 3.53 23.53 5.58
CA PRO A 157 2.15 23.60 6.06
C PRO A 157 1.11 23.13 5.04
N LYS A 158 1.34 23.39 3.74
CA LYS A 158 0.42 22.94 2.69
C LYS A 158 0.44 21.42 2.52
N TYR A 159 1.62 20.80 2.58
CA TYR A 159 1.74 19.34 2.56
C TYR A 159 0.97 18.71 3.72
N TYR A 160 1.13 19.24 4.92
CA TYR A 160 0.43 18.72 6.11
C TYR A 160 -1.09 18.88 6.01
N GLU A 161 -1.58 19.99 5.45
CA GLU A 161 -3.00 20.20 5.17
C GLU A 161 -3.52 19.10 4.25
N VAL A 162 -2.86 18.87 3.09
CA VAL A 162 -3.27 17.86 2.10
C VAL A 162 -3.24 16.45 2.71
N VAL A 163 -2.14 16.07 3.40
CA VAL A 163 -2.02 14.76 4.05
C VAL A 163 -3.16 14.50 5.02
N ARG A 164 -3.44 15.47 5.91
CA ARG A 164 -4.54 15.37 6.87
C ARG A 164 -5.89 15.20 6.18
N ASP A 165 -6.14 15.98 5.14
CA ASP A 165 -7.42 16.06 4.46
C ASP A 165 -7.71 14.78 3.67
N VAL A 166 -6.73 14.27 2.88
CA VAL A 166 -6.91 13.00 2.14
C VAL A 166 -7.03 11.78 3.05
N ILE A 167 -6.28 11.73 4.17
CA ILE A 167 -6.45 10.68 5.19
C ILE A 167 -7.85 10.76 5.78
N GLY A 168 -8.33 11.98 6.06
CA GLY A 168 -9.68 12.21 6.58
C GLY A 168 -10.76 11.72 5.64
N ASP A 169 -10.68 12.10 4.36
CA ASP A 169 -11.62 11.68 3.32
C ASP A 169 -11.68 10.15 3.21
N VAL A 170 -10.52 9.50 3.13
CA VAL A 170 -10.44 8.05 2.97
C VAL A 170 -10.93 7.32 4.22
N ALA A 171 -10.55 7.78 5.41
CA ALA A 171 -11.05 7.18 6.65
C ALA A 171 -12.59 7.26 6.75
N GLU A 172 -13.19 8.37 6.31
CA GLU A 172 -14.63 8.54 6.25
C GLU A 172 -15.29 7.66 5.18
N ILE A 173 -14.70 7.56 3.99
CA ILE A 173 -15.21 6.72 2.89
C ILE A 173 -15.23 5.25 3.30
N PHE A 174 -14.20 4.77 4.01
CA PHE A 174 -14.10 3.40 4.51
C PHE A 174 -14.82 3.16 5.86
N ASP A 175 -15.46 4.19 6.41
CA ASP A 175 -16.19 4.15 7.69
C ASP A 175 -15.29 3.74 8.88
N SER A 176 -14.15 4.41 9.01
CA SER A 176 -13.10 4.16 10.02
C SER A 176 -12.62 2.69 10.00
N PRO A 177 -11.87 2.29 8.97
CA PRO A 177 -11.38 0.91 8.81
C PRO A 177 -10.46 0.53 9.98
N ARG A 178 -10.24 -0.76 10.21
CA ARG A 178 -9.35 -1.24 11.28
C ARG A 178 -7.91 -0.77 11.13
N PHE A 179 -7.43 -0.73 9.88
CA PHE A 179 -6.07 -0.29 9.54
C PHE A 179 -6.08 0.71 8.40
N PHE A 180 -5.00 1.50 8.30
CA PHE A 180 -4.70 2.37 7.18
C PHE A 180 -3.22 2.24 6.83
N HIS A 181 -2.90 1.76 5.62
CA HIS A 181 -1.52 1.58 5.19
C HIS A 181 -0.97 2.88 4.57
N LEU A 182 0.16 3.36 5.09
CA LEU A 182 0.71 4.69 4.78
C LEU A 182 1.93 4.65 3.85
N GLY A 183 2.39 3.46 3.44
CA GLY A 183 3.60 3.33 2.64
C GLY A 183 4.87 3.53 3.48
N PHE A 184 5.61 4.59 3.20
CA PHE A 184 6.89 4.96 3.81
C PHE A 184 8.05 4.02 3.47
N ASP A 185 8.00 3.35 2.32
CA ASP A 185 9.02 2.47 1.80
C ASP A 185 10.07 3.22 0.96
N GLU A 186 11.28 2.63 0.88
CA GLU A 186 12.38 3.06 0.01
C GLU A 186 12.87 4.50 0.23
N GLU A 187 12.64 5.07 1.39
CA GLU A 187 12.99 6.44 1.76
C GLU A 187 14.21 6.46 2.68
N ARG A 188 15.33 5.93 2.20
CA ARG A 188 16.57 5.79 2.96
C ARG A 188 17.71 6.55 2.30
N ALA A 189 18.59 7.17 3.13
CA ALA A 189 19.69 8.02 2.67
C ALA A 189 20.68 7.35 1.72
N ASN A 190 20.85 6.05 1.82
CA ASN A 190 21.74 5.22 1.00
C ASN A 190 21.02 4.34 -0.01
N GLU A 191 19.73 4.56 -0.22
CA GLU A 191 19.00 3.88 -1.28
C GLU A 191 19.52 4.34 -2.65
N SER A 192 19.90 3.38 -3.51
CA SER A 192 20.33 3.69 -4.87
C SER A 192 19.25 4.43 -5.67
N TYR A 193 18.01 4.20 -5.33
CA TYR A 193 16.86 4.87 -5.91
C TYR A 193 16.92 6.39 -5.80
N THR A 194 17.24 6.95 -4.64
CA THR A 194 17.32 8.40 -4.46
C THR A 194 18.52 9.00 -5.19
N ARG A 195 19.62 8.26 -5.30
CA ARG A 195 20.83 8.70 -5.97
C ARG A 195 20.76 8.59 -7.49
N ASP A 196 20.30 7.45 -7.98
CA ASP A 196 20.36 7.11 -9.41
C ASP A 196 19.23 7.77 -10.22
N ARG A 197 18.22 8.30 -9.54
CA ARG A 197 17.06 8.96 -10.14
C ARG A 197 17.16 10.48 -10.17
N GLY A 198 18.31 11.06 -9.77
CA GLY A 198 18.48 12.51 -9.69
C GLY A 198 17.52 13.21 -8.73
N TYR A 199 16.94 12.43 -7.81
CA TYR A 199 15.89 12.85 -6.93
C TYR A 199 16.43 13.18 -5.55
N PHE A 200 16.28 14.42 -5.12
CA PHE A 200 16.62 14.84 -3.78
C PHE A 200 15.40 14.81 -2.88
N VAL A 201 15.33 13.83 -2.01
CA VAL A 201 14.42 13.85 -0.88
C VAL A 201 15.03 14.73 0.19
N ALA A 202 14.46 15.89 0.42
CA ALA A 202 14.93 16.81 1.47
C ALA A 202 14.46 16.40 2.88
N ARG A 203 14.13 15.12 3.11
CA ARG A 203 13.50 14.63 4.32
C ARG A 203 14.29 13.49 4.95
N PHE A 204 15.27 13.84 5.81
CA PHE A 204 16.10 12.91 6.56
C PHE A 204 16.12 13.24 8.06
N GLY A 205 16.50 12.27 8.88
CA GLY A 205 16.68 12.46 10.32
C GLY A 205 15.41 12.99 10.99
N GLU A 206 15.51 14.09 11.72
CA GLU A 206 14.38 14.65 12.47
C GLU A 206 13.23 15.13 11.57
N MET A 207 13.51 15.59 10.36
CA MET A 207 12.46 15.99 9.41
C MET A 207 11.64 14.79 8.96
N TRP A 208 12.28 13.64 8.70
CA TRP A 208 11.58 12.40 8.38
C TRP A 208 10.70 11.95 9.55
N TRP A 209 11.23 11.96 10.76
CA TRP A 209 10.47 11.61 11.96
C TRP A 209 9.29 12.54 12.19
N HIS A 210 9.46 13.83 11.96
CA HIS A 210 8.37 14.79 12.10
C HIS A 210 7.22 14.47 11.16
N ASP A 211 7.50 14.27 9.87
CA ASP A 211 6.48 13.97 8.86
C ASP A 211 5.84 12.59 9.08
N PHE A 212 6.65 11.59 9.43
CA PHE A 212 6.19 10.24 9.74
C PHE A 212 5.22 10.24 10.93
N LEU A 213 5.60 10.85 12.03
CA LEU A 213 4.76 10.92 13.24
C LEU A 213 3.51 11.78 13.03
N TYR A 214 3.61 12.84 12.22
CA TYR A 214 2.45 13.63 11.85
C TYR A 214 1.44 12.82 11.05
N THR A 215 1.90 12.07 10.04
CA THR A 215 1.04 11.23 9.20
C THR A 215 0.37 10.11 10.02
N ILE A 216 1.13 9.46 10.91
CA ILE A 216 0.59 8.48 11.87
C ILE A 216 -0.51 9.10 12.70
N LYS A 217 -0.25 10.28 13.28
CA LYS A 217 -1.24 10.98 14.10
C LYS A 217 -2.51 11.31 13.32
N CYS A 218 -2.43 11.70 12.05
CA CYS A 218 -3.60 11.94 11.22
C CYS A 218 -4.52 10.71 11.10
N VAL A 219 -3.95 9.51 11.07
CA VAL A 219 -4.70 8.24 11.06
C VAL A 219 -5.28 7.93 12.43
N GLU A 220 -4.47 8.05 13.49
CA GLU A 220 -4.90 7.77 14.87
C GLU A 220 -6.02 8.72 15.34
N ASP A 221 -5.98 9.99 14.93
CA ASP A 221 -7.04 10.98 15.22
C ASP A 221 -8.39 10.61 14.58
N ARG A 222 -8.41 9.66 13.62
CA ARG A 222 -9.62 9.07 13.02
C ARG A 222 -10.05 7.76 13.69
N GLY A 223 -9.37 7.35 14.78
CA GLY A 223 -9.64 6.08 15.46
C GLY A 223 -9.20 4.86 14.67
N VAL A 224 -8.31 5.03 13.70
CA VAL A 224 -7.79 4.00 12.81
C VAL A 224 -6.36 3.65 13.20
N ARG A 225 -5.98 2.39 13.05
CA ARG A 225 -4.62 1.95 13.37
C ARG A 225 -3.70 2.09 12.16
N PRO A 226 -2.57 2.82 12.24
CA PRO A 226 -1.63 2.99 11.15
C PRO A 226 -0.85 1.70 10.86
N TRP A 227 -0.50 1.51 9.58
CA TRP A 227 0.27 0.39 9.07
C TRP A 227 1.28 0.90 8.05
N VAL A 228 2.53 0.43 8.10
CA VAL A 228 3.62 0.92 7.25
C VAL A 228 4.49 -0.23 6.74
N TRP A 229 5.27 0.03 5.67
CA TRP A 229 6.46 -0.74 5.36
C TRP A 229 7.55 -0.39 6.36
N SER A 230 8.28 -1.39 6.87
CA SER A 230 9.22 -1.19 7.97
C SER A 230 10.67 -1.04 7.54
N ASP A 231 10.97 -0.98 6.25
CA ASP A 231 12.33 -1.00 5.71
C ASP A 231 13.23 0.17 6.16
N ASN A 232 12.68 1.24 6.73
CA ASN A 232 13.47 2.26 7.42
C ASN A 232 14.28 1.66 8.59
N GLY A 233 13.74 0.64 9.26
CA GLY A 233 14.42 -0.09 10.33
C GLY A 233 15.66 -0.87 9.91
N TRP A 234 15.81 -1.22 8.62
CA TRP A 234 16.95 -2.00 8.15
C TRP A 234 18.30 -1.32 8.42
N ASP A 235 18.34 0.00 8.32
CA ASP A 235 19.55 0.81 8.48
C ASP A 235 19.48 1.82 9.63
N ASN A 236 18.33 1.92 10.32
CA ASN A 236 18.08 2.90 11.36
C ASN A 236 17.69 2.24 12.70
N PRO A 237 18.63 1.97 13.60
CA PRO A 237 18.33 1.36 14.91
C PRO A 237 17.40 2.21 15.80
N GLU A 238 17.33 3.53 15.59
CA GLU A 238 16.42 4.40 16.34
C GLU A 238 14.95 4.14 15.97
N TYR A 239 14.69 3.52 14.80
CA TYR A 239 13.35 3.18 14.37
C TYR A 239 12.59 2.36 15.41
N PHE A 240 13.23 1.32 15.96
CA PHE A 240 12.61 0.43 16.96
C PHE A 240 12.27 1.11 18.28
N LYS A 241 12.96 2.22 18.59
CA LYS A 241 12.74 3.00 19.81
C LYS A 241 11.71 4.11 19.62
N ARG A 242 11.71 4.75 18.45
CA ARG A 242 10.92 5.97 18.17
C ARG A 242 9.58 5.68 17.50
N CYS A 243 9.47 4.62 16.69
CA CYS A 243 8.21 4.25 16.06
C CYS A 243 7.16 3.87 17.13
N PRO A 244 5.95 4.45 17.10
CA PRO A 244 4.88 4.09 18.03
C PRO A 244 4.48 2.61 17.91
N LYS A 245 4.21 1.96 19.04
CA LYS A 245 3.81 0.53 19.06
C LYS A 245 2.40 0.28 18.52
N SER A 246 1.61 1.32 18.32
CA SER A 246 0.33 1.26 17.61
C SER A 246 0.51 0.90 16.13
N VAL A 247 1.66 1.24 15.53
CA VAL A 247 1.94 1.07 14.11
C VAL A 247 2.20 -0.39 13.76
N VAL A 248 1.39 -0.96 12.87
CA VAL A 248 1.61 -2.31 12.31
C VAL A 248 2.77 -2.26 11.33
N GLN A 249 3.65 -3.26 11.38
CA GLN A 249 4.87 -3.33 10.58
C GLN A 249 4.76 -4.38 9.49
N SER A 250 5.06 -4.00 8.24
CA SER A 250 5.26 -4.96 7.15
C SER A 250 6.72 -4.92 6.70
N ASN A 251 7.51 -5.83 7.22
CA ASN A 251 8.80 -6.11 6.61
C ASN A 251 8.55 -6.92 5.34
N TRP A 252 9.18 -6.51 4.23
CA TRP A 252 9.04 -7.17 2.95
C TRP A 252 10.32 -7.92 2.55
N TYR A 253 10.14 -9.17 2.06
CA TYR A 253 11.24 -10.00 1.64
C TYR A 253 10.88 -10.78 0.37
N TYR A 254 11.68 -10.59 -0.69
CA TYR A 254 11.39 -11.06 -2.05
C TYR A 254 12.48 -11.95 -2.62
N ASP A 255 13.50 -12.31 -1.83
CA ASP A 255 14.63 -13.15 -2.26
C ASP A 255 14.46 -14.60 -1.80
N GLU A 256 15.19 -15.52 -2.43
CA GLU A 256 15.15 -16.96 -2.15
C GLU A 256 16.00 -17.39 -0.94
N ALA A 257 16.95 -16.55 -0.53
CA ALA A 257 17.95 -16.87 0.46
C ALA A 257 17.42 -16.71 1.90
N PHE A 258 16.65 -17.68 2.38
CA PHE A 258 16.07 -17.66 3.73
C PHE A 258 16.93 -18.33 4.82
N GLY A 259 18.03 -18.97 4.52
CA GLY A 259 18.75 -19.71 5.55
C GLY A 259 20.18 -20.01 5.21
N GLY A 260 21.00 -19.96 6.25
CA GLY A 260 22.43 -20.10 6.14
C GLY A 260 22.99 -18.85 5.49
N PHE A 261 23.34 -17.91 6.33
CA PHE A 261 24.12 -16.74 5.92
C PHE A 261 25.39 -17.23 5.25
N ASP A 262 25.32 -17.49 3.96
CA ASP A 262 26.53 -17.71 3.19
C ASP A 262 27.26 -16.37 3.11
N LEU A 263 28.16 -16.18 4.08
CA LEU A 263 29.01 -14.99 4.20
C LEU A 263 29.91 -14.83 2.97
N ALA A 264 30.10 -15.89 2.16
CA ALA A 264 30.90 -15.85 0.95
C ALA A 264 30.20 -15.19 -0.23
N THR A 265 28.87 -15.22 -0.25
CA THR A 265 28.06 -14.50 -1.26
C THR A 265 27.57 -13.13 -0.79
N ASN A 266 27.85 -12.80 0.44
CA ASN A 266 27.68 -11.57 1.21
C ASN A 266 26.90 -10.43 0.54
N LYS A 267 25.58 -10.56 0.47
CA LYS A 267 24.69 -9.45 0.27
C LYS A 267 24.21 -8.97 1.62
N THR A 268 24.92 -7.99 2.13
CA THR A 268 24.61 -7.29 3.39
C THR A 268 23.14 -6.84 3.48
N ILE A 269 22.51 -6.56 2.34
CA ILE A 269 21.11 -6.13 2.24
C ILE A 269 20.14 -7.24 2.64
N ASP A 270 20.33 -8.46 2.12
CA ASP A 270 19.41 -9.58 2.37
C ASP A 270 19.42 -10.00 3.85
N ARG A 271 20.58 -9.96 4.47
CA ARG A 271 20.74 -10.24 5.90
C ARG A 271 19.96 -9.25 6.76
N LYS A 272 20.09 -7.94 6.50
CA LYS A 272 19.38 -6.90 7.28
C LYS A 272 17.87 -7.03 7.17
N ARG A 273 17.36 -7.36 5.98
CA ARG A 273 15.93 -7.59 5.73
C ARG A 273 15.39 -8.76 6.53
N LEU A 274 16.16 -9.86 6.60
CA LEU A 274 15.78 -11.02 7.41
C LEU A 274 15.86 -10.72 8.91
N GLU A 275 16.95 -10.10 9.37
CA GLU A 275 17.15 -9.74 10.78
C GLU A 275 16.03 -8.80 11.31
N GLU A 276 15.39 -8.04 10.44
CA GLU A 276 14.31 -7.14 10.80
C GLU A 276 13.12 -7.86 11.47
N PHE A 277 12.78 -9.09 11.03
CA PHE A 277 11.69 -9.84 11.66
C PHE A 277 11.92 -10.09 13.15
N TRP A 278 13.17 -10.42 13.54
CA TRP A 278 13.55 -10.59 14.95
C TRP A 278 13.57 -9.26 15.70
N LYS A 279 14.12 -8.21 15.10
CA LYS A 279 14.20 -6.88 15.73
C LYS A 279 12.83 -6.29 16.00
N LEU A 280 11.90 -6.47 15.09
CA LEU A 280 10.51 -6.03 15.26
C LEU A 280 9.82 -6.84 16.38
N GLU A 281 10.05 -8.15 16.44
CA GLU A 281 9.52 -9.01 17.51
C GLU A 281 10.10 -8.59 18.88
N GLU A 282 11.42 -8.48 18.99
CA GLU A 282 12.09 -8.03 20.23
C GLU A 282 11.61 -6.65 20.68
N ALA A 283 11.34 -5.77 19.73
CA ALA A 283 10.81 -4.45 20.00
C ALA A 283 9.30 -4.45 20.33
N GLY A 284 8.59 -5.58 20.18
CA GLY A 284 7.18 -5.74 20.53
C GLY A 284 6.21 -5.11 19.53
N PHE A 285 6.53 -5.14 18.25
CA PHE A 285 5.63 -4.67 17.19
C PHE A 285 4.75 -5.80 16.63
N ASP A 286 3.51 -5.46 16.34
CA ASP A 286 2.65 -6.31 15.54
C ASP A 286 3.09 -6.30 14.08
N GLN A 287 3.14 -7.49 13.45
CA GLN A 287 3.74 -7.69 12.13
C GLN A 287 2.78 -8.38 11.17
N ILE A 288 2.84 -7.93 9.91
CA ILE A 288 2.23 -8.58 8.73
C ILE A 288 3.34 -8.69 7.67
N PRO A 289 4.20 -9.73 7.71
CA PRO A 289 5.22 -9.97 6.71
C PRO A 289 4.67 -9.96 5.28
N CYS A 290 5.41 -9.35 4.33
CA CYS A 290 5.00 -9.26 2.94
C CYS A 290 5.97 -9.97 2.00
N GLY A 291 5.42 -10.82 1.14
CA GLY A 291 6.11 -11.45 0.01
C GLY A 291 5.62 -10.94 -1.33
N THR A 292 6.21 -11.45 -2.42
CA THR A 292 5.81 -11.13 -3.78
C THR A 292 5.86 -12.34 -4.69
N ASN A 293 5.08 -12.32 -5.75
CA ASN A 293 5.23 -13.23 -6.89
C ASN A 293 5.72 -12.50 -8.16
N SER A 294 6.14 -11.25 -8.04
CA SER A 294 6.64 -10.48 -9.18
C SER A 294 8.02 -10.99 -9.63
N PRO A 295 8.19 -11.43 -10.88
CA PRO A 295 9.44 -12.02 -11.35
C PRO A 295 10.57 -11.00 -11.54
N GLY A 296 10.27 -9.72 -11.54
CA GLY A 296 11.24 -8.66 -11.81
C GLY A 296 12.24 -8.38 -10.71
N TRP A 297 11.98 -8.85 -9.51
CA TRP A 297 12.83 -8.60 -8.36
C TRP A 297 13.98 -9.60 -8.23
N ASN A 298 13.86 -10.78 -8.84
CA ASN A 298 14.94 -11.74 -8.87
C ASN A 298 15.71 -11.72 -10.20
N ARG A 299 16.61 -10.75 -10.35
CA ARG A 299 17.43 -10.58 -11.57
C ARG A 299 18.41 -11.73 -11.83
N ARG A 300 18.68 -12.59 -10.84
CA ARG A 300 19.72 -13.62 -10.94
C ARG A 300 19.21 -14.92 -11.50
N ASN A 301 17.95 -15.24 -11.28
CA ASN A 301 17.42 -16.53 -11.68
C ASN A 301 16.02 -16.36 -12.26
N LYS A 302 15.91 -16.30 -13.60
CA LYS A 302 14.64 -16.20 -14.32
C LYS A 302 13.67 -17.39 -14.07
N LYS A 303 14.13 -18.40 -13.33
CA LYS A 303 13.39 -19.62 -12.99
C LYS A 303 12.88 -19.64 -11.54
N VAL A 304 12.97 -18.53 -10.82
CA VAL A 304 12.61 -18.52 -9.41
C VAL A 304 11.12 -18.73 -9.23
N CYS A 305 10.86 -19.74 -8.44
CA CYS A 305 9.53 -20.07 -7.98
C CYS A 305 9.12 -19.11 -6.87
N ALA A 306 8.36 -18.08 -7.21
CA ALA A 306 7.76 -17.17 -6.23
C ALA A 306 6.95 -17.94 -5.16
N ASP A 307 6.46 -19.11 -5.51
CA ASP A 307 5.70 -20.03 -4.65
C ASP A 307 6.53 -20.48 -3.43
N ASP A 308 7.79 -20.82 -3.67
CA ASP A 308 8.72 -21.26 -2.61
C ASP A 308 9.12 -20.08 -1.71
N VAL A 309 9.30 -18.88 -2.27
CA VAL A 309 9.63 -17.68 -1.49
C VAL A 309 8.53 -17.36 -0.48
N MET A 310 7.27 -17.38 -0.90
CA MET A 310 6.14 -17.09 0.01
C MET A 310 5.97 -18.19 1.05
N GLY A 311 6.14 -19.45 0.69
CA GLY A 311 6.10 -20.58 1.62
C GLY A 311 7.18 -20.49 2.69
N LYS A 312 8.41 -20.12 2.31
CA LYS A 312 9.52 -19.87 3.24
C LYS A 312 9.26 -18.67 4.14
N LEU A 313 8.68 -17.58 3.61
CA LEU A 313 8.33 -16.40 4.40
C LEU A 313 7.28 -16.73 5.47
N VAL A 314 6.24 -17.48 5.10
CA VAL A 314 5.20 -17.90 6.05
C VAL A 314 5.79 -18.80 7.14
N LYS A 315 6.68 -19.73 6.77
CA LYS A 315 7.39 -20.58 7.73
C LYS A 315 8.24 -19.74 8.69
N LEU A 316 9.09 -18.88 8.15
CA LEU A 316 9.95 -17.97 8.95
C LEU A 316 9.11 -17.12 9.91
N GLY A 317 8.06 -16.47 9.41
CA GLY A 317 7.22 -15.62 10.24
C GLY A 317 6.58 -16.38 11.41
N ARG A 318 6.14 -17.62 11.18
CA ARG A 318 5.58 -18.50 12.25
C ARG A 318 6.62 -18.99 13.26
N GLU A 319 7.89 -19.10 12.84
CA GLU A 319 8.98 -19.54 13.72
C GLU A 319 9.56 -18.38 14.56
N VAL A 320 9.56 -17.18 13.99
CA VAL A 320 10.28 -16.01 14.57
C VAL A 320 9.35 -15.07 15.31
N ILE A 321 8.14 -14.85 14.79
CA ILE A 321 7.20 -13.89 15.35
C ILE A 321 6.23 -14.65 16.26
N SER A 322 6.09 -14.21 17.50
CA SER A 322 5.15 -14.79 18.45
C SER A 322 3.71 -14.69 17.92
N ASP A 323 2.89 -15.63 18.35
CA ASP A 323 1.47 -15.66 17.95
C ASP A 323 0.71 -14.39 18.32
N ARG A 324 1.17 -13.70 19.37
CA ARG A 324 0.66 -12.41 19.82
C ARG A 324 0.90 -11.31 18.79
N HIS A 325 2.11 -11.24 18.22
CA HIS A 325 2.50 -10.16 17.32
C HIS A 325 2.35 -10.50 15.84
N LEU A 326 2.25 -11.79 15.47
CA LEU A 326 1.97 -12.17 14.09
C LEU A 326 0.49 -12.00 13.78
N LEU A 327 0.12 -10.89 13.14
CA LEU A 327 -1.27 -10.66 12.72
C LEU A 327 -1.66 -11.47 11.49
N GLY A 328 -0.70 -11.81 10.63
CA GLY A 328 -0.91 -12.59 9.41
C GLY A 328 0.18 -12.35 8.37
N PHE A 329 -0.17 -12.52 7.09
CA PHE A 329 0.75 -12.36 5.96
C PHE A 329 0.11 -11.60 4.82
N MET A 330 0.93 -10.93 4.01
CA MET A 330 0.51 -10.22 2.81
C MET A 330 1.33 -10.65 1.60
N ILE A 331 0.71 -10.60 0.41
CA ILE A 331 1.39 -10.71 -0.87
C ILE A 331 1.11 -9.49 -1.74
N ALA A 332 2.15 -9.03 -2.44
CA ALA A 332 2.06 -7.92 -3.40
C ALA A 332 2.55 -8.37 -4.77
N SER A 333 1.67 -8.38 -5.75
CA SER A 333 2.00 -8.79 -7.13
C SER A 333 2.60 -7.68 -7.97
N TRP A 334 2.51 -6.43 -7.51
CA TRP A 334 3.01 -5.23 -8.18
C TRP A 334 2.48 -5.09 -9.61
N ARG A 335 1.19 -5.39 -9.81
CA ARG A 335 0.48 -5.30 -11.09
C ARG A 335 -0.90 -4.68 -10.90
N PRO A 336 -1.34 -3.83 -11.84
CA PRO A 336 -2.72 -3.35 -11.86
C PRO A 336 -3.68 -4.47 -12.31
N CYS A 337 -4.97 -4.26 -12.09
CA CYS A 337 -6.05 -5.10 -12.63
C CYS A 337 -6.63 -4.47 -13.90
N ASP A 338 -5.79 -4.13 -14.87
CA ASP A 338 -6.15 -3.40 -16.09
C ASP A 338 -6.43 -4.34 -17.28
N ASP A 339 -5.76 -5.46 -17.37
CA ASP A 339 -5.93 -6.46 -18.41
C ASP A 339 -5.87 -7.90 -17.89
N ALA A 340 -6.21 -8.86 -18.75
CA ALA A 340 -6.22 -10.27 -18.40
C ALA A 340 -4.83 -10.85 -18.11
N ARG A 341 -3.76 -10.26 -18.64
CA ARG A 341 -2.38 -10.71 -18.43
C ARG A 341 -1.89 -10.32 -17.04
N HIS A 342 -2.00 -9.04 -16.68
CA HIS A 342 -1.64 -8.56 -15.35
C HIS A 342 -2.51 -9.23 -14.28
N THR A 343 -3.80 -9.35 -14.53
CA THR A 343 -4.75 -10.01 -13.64
C THR A 343 -4.36 -11.47 -13.33
N ARG A 344 -3.86 -12.23 -14.29
CA ARG A 344 -3.37 -13.60 -14.05
C ARG A 344 -2.24 -13.63 -13.02
N TRP A 345 -1.34 -12.65 -13.05
CA TRP A 345 -0.28 -12.53 -12.06
C TRP A 345 -0.83 -12.25 -10.65
N VAL A 346 -1.80 -11.35 -10.55
CA VAL A 346 -2.45 -11.05 -9.26
C VAL A 346 -3.20 -12.28 -8.73
N MET A 347 -3.98 -12.96 -9.58
CA MET A 347 -4.68 -14.20 -9.20
C MET A 347 -3.70 -15.30 -8.78
N ARG A 348 -2.55 -15.42 -9.45
CA ARG A 348 -1.51 -16.35 -9.04
C ARG A 348 -0.96 -16.01 -7.65
N GLY A 349 -0.76 -14.72 -7.34
CA GLY A 349 -0.39 -14.26 -6.00
C GLY A 349 -1.42 -14.67 -4.95
N VAL A 350 -2.71 -14.55 -5.26
CA VAL A 350 -3.80 -15.04 -4.38
C VAL A 350 -3.63 -16.53 -4.07
N ASP A 351 -3.41 -17.36 -5.10
CA ASP A 351 -3.24 -18.80 -4.92
C ASP A 351 -1.99 -19.16 -4.10
N ILE A 352 -0.87 -18.51 -4.40
CA ILE A 352 0.40 -18.69 -3.68
C ILE A 352 0.25 -18.39 -2.18
N LEU A 353 -0.35 -17.26 -1.83
CA LEU A 353 -0.54 -16.91 -0.43
C LEU A 353 -1.48 -17.90 0.29
N ALA A 354 -2.57 -18.30 -0.37
CA ALA A 354 -3.49 -19.28 0.20
C ALA A 354 -2.78 -20.60 0.49
N ASP A 355 -2.06 -21.15 -0.51
CA ASP A 355 -1.33 -22.41 -0.38
C ASP A 355 -0.22 -22.32 0.67
N ALA A 356 0.57 -21.24 0.68
CA ALA A 356 1.60 -21.02 1.69
C ALA A 356 1.03 -20.99 3.12
N CYS A 357 -0.09 -20.34 3.32
CA CYS A 357 -0.76 -20.29 4.64
C CYS A 357 -1.28 -21.66 5.07
N GLU A 358 -1.62 -22.54 4.13
CA GLU A 358 -2.05 -23.92 4.36
C GLU A 358 -0.85 -24.91 4.46
N GLY A 359 0.39 -24.44 4.35
CA GLY A 359 1.59 -25.27 4.33
C GLY A 359 1.76 -26.08 3.05
N LYS A 360 1.12 -25.66 1.95
CA LYS A 360 1.23 -26.25 0.62
C LYS A 360 2.19 -25.43 -0.23
N ILE A 361 2.84 -26.06 -1.20
CA ILE A 361 3.57 -25.40 -2.26
C ILE A 361 2.70 -25.43 -3.49
N ALA A 362 2.31 -24.26 -4.01
CA ALA A 362 1.53 -24.18 -5.22
C ALA A 362 2.36 -24.71 -6.41
N PRO A 363 1.77 -25.55 -7.30
CA PRO A 363 2.50 -26.02 -8.46
C PRO A 363 2.88 -24.86 -9.39
N LEU A 364 4.08 -24.93 -9.96
CA LEU A 364 4.54 -24.01 -11.01
C LEU A 364 3.52 -24.04 -12.16
N GLY A 365 2.78 -22.93 -12.31
CA GLY A 365 1.96 -22.75 -13.50
C GLY A 365 2.82 -22.30 -14.68
N ASP A 366 2.39 -22.60 -15.91
CA ASP A 366 2.98 -22.11 -17.16
C ASP A 366 2.72 -20.59 -17.31
N LEU A 367 3.26 -19.78 -16.44
CA LEU A 367 3.28 -18.34 -16.61
C LEU A 367 4.53 -17.99 -17.41
N ASP A 368 4.32 -17.49 -18.62
CA ASP A 368 5.39 -17.00 -19.48
C ASP A 368 6.20 -15.90 -18.78
N PRO A 369 7.48 -16.15 -18.41
CA PRO A 369 8.31 -15.15 -17.74
C PRO A 369 8.62 -13.94 -18.65
N GLU A 370 8.59 -14.10 -19.98
CA GLU A 370 8.84 -13.01 -20.94
C GLU A 370 7.68 -12.03 -20.96
N GLY A 371 6.51 -12.48 -20.57
CA GLY A 371 5.32 -11.66 -20.44
C GLY A 371 5.19 -10.86 -19.16
N ALA A 372 6.13 -10.92 -18.26
CA ALA A 372 6.03 -10.31 -16.92
C ALA A 372 6.46 -8.84 -16.87
N TRP A 373 7.03 -8.31 -17.94
CA TRP A 373 7.52 -6.92 -18.06
C TRP A 373 6.79 -6.15 -19.13
#